data_bc6acac94631ddd54c2700f859f9e4e9
#
_entry.id   bc6acac94631ddd54c2700f859f9e4e9
#
_cell.length_a   1.000
_cell.length_b   1.000
_cell.length_c   1.000
_cell.angle_alpha   90.00
_cell.angle_beta   90.00
_cell.angle_gamma   90.00
#
_symmetry.space_group_name_H-M   'P 1'
#
loop_
_entity.id
_entity.type
_entity.pdbx_description
1 polymer ?
#
loop_
_entity_poly.entity_id
_entity_poly.type
_entity_poly.pdbx_seq_one_letter_code
_entity_poly.pdbx_strand_id
1 'polypeptide(L)'
;MYCPIMKNRDEELRVLKDMNNYFGDSITPIIEVIKDEYLIRYKTDEVTGKYIFEKKPGNKNRSKIELDPHEEDIITLKGIEERHKGKKAFVDFFRFSEKEYDNKGFKGIELSFKLSRDYTYYKQRVLQIGHFKNLIPVISIKNGFKVSERELLEFINELRKENPSIAIRITDNLIEDYLEVLEDNLTMEDYLMLDIRSQHVDSKFIELEEFQEMETKASKILLNSPRSRSYKNGNYENLDYTNKIDNKVAVLYKNYGFQGFGDFGGLKDDLPSNSGGNGKGAALGLLFVKEENAFYSIVNNDTNMGVSGYNYVRTEILKRLDFLDKEDNCVVIKRIKDMKIKFGSWATWNNITLSRYIHQQSRK
;
A
#
# COMPACT_ATOMS: atom_id res chain seq x y z
N MET A 1 -8.07 -15.20 -2.00
CA MET A 1 -7.36 -14.30 -1.06
C MET A 1 -7.44 -12.87 -1.58
N TYR A 2 -7.54 -11.85 -0.70
CA TYR A 2 -7.42 -10.43 -1.05
C TYR A 2 -6.12 -9.85 -0.48
N CYS A 3 -5.36 -9.13 -1.30
CA CYS A 3 -4.08 -8.52 -0.92
C CYS A 3 -4.14 -6.99 -1.06
N PRO A 4 -4.58 -6.24 -0.03
CA PRO A 4 -4.55 -4.78 -0.08
C PRO A 4 -3.11 -4.28 -0.20
N ILE A 5 -2.83 -3.47 -1.22
CA ILE A 5 -1.52 -2.87 -1.42
C ILE A 5 -1.50 -1.52 -0.69
N MET A 6 -0.51 -1.36 0.18
CA MET A 6 -0.33 -0.17 1.01
C MET A 6 1.12 0.28 0.97
N LYS A 7 1.34 1.59 0.91
CA LYS A 7 2.68 2.14 1.15
C LYS A 7 2.90 2.35 2.65
N ASN A 8 4.14 2.31 3.11
CA ASN A 8 4.43 2.53 4.54
C ASN A 8 4.34 4.01 4.93
N ARG A 9 3.19 4.62 4.60
CA ARG A 9 2.77 5.95 5.06
C ARG A 9 2.02 5.83 6.38
N ASP A 10 2.08 6.85 7.20
CA ASP A 10 1.56 6.80 8.58
C ASP A 10 0.08 6.38 8.66
N GLU A 11 -0.80 6.94 7.81
CA GLU A 11 -2.22 6.61 7.81
C GLU A 11 -2.52 5.25 7.16
N GLU A 12 -1.71 4.79 6.20
CA GLU A 12 -1.83 3.45 5.63
C GLU A 12 -1.33 2.38 6.60
N LEU A 13 -0.18 2.61 7.27
CA LEU A 13 0.29 1.74 8.37
C LEU A 13 -0.67 1.71 9.57
N ARG A 14 -1.41 2.80 9.79
CA ARG A 14 -2.45 2.83 10.81
C ARG A 14 -3.59 1.86 10.51
N VAL A 15 -3.90 1.61 9.21
CA VAL A 15 -4.89 0.60 8.81
C VAL A 15 -4.49 -0.79 9.31
N LEU A 16 -3.20 -1.16 9.31
CA LEU A 16 -2.74 -2.45 9.86
C LEU A 16 -3.16 -2.63 11.31
N LYS A 17 -3.12 -1.55 12.10
CA LYS A 17 -3.53 -1.55 13.51
C LYS A 17 -5.05 -1.53 13.65
N ASP A 18 -5.72 -0.57 12.97
CA ASP A 18 -7.15 -0.32 13.14
C ASP A 18 -8.01 -1.47 12.59
N MET A 19 -7.54 -2.13 11.51
CA MET A 19 -8.21 -3.24 10.84
C MET A 19 -7.59 -4.60 11.15
N ASN A 20 -6.76 -4.71 12.19
CA ASN A 20 -6.00 -5.92 12.48
C ASN A 20 -6.85 -7.19 12.54
N ASN A 21 -8.06 -7.14 13.09
CA ASN A 21 -8.95 -8.29 13.21
C ASN A 21 -9.43 -8.87 11.87
N TYR A 22 -9.34 -8.09 10.78
CA TYR A 22 -9.76 -8.50 9.44
C TYR A 22 -8.64 -9.17 8.64
N PHE A 23 -7.40 -8.99 9.06
CA PHE A 23 -6.26 -9.65 8.41
C PHE A 23 -6.09 -11.11 8.85
N GLY A 24 -5.61 -11.93 7.97
CA GLY A 24 -5.36 -13.37 8.11
C GLY A 24 -5.22 -14.00 6.73
N ASP A 25 -5.43 -15.31 6.61
CA ASP A 25 -5.20 -16.04 5.35
C ASP A 25 -6.10 -15.56 4.19
N SER A 26 -7.30 -15.04 4.50
CA SER A 26 -8.22 -14.50 3.50
C SER A 26 -7.86 -13.08 3.05
N ILE A 27 -7.20 -12.29 3.90
CA ILE A 27 -6.77 -10.92 3.62
C ILE A 27 -5.36 -10.72 4.15
N THR A 28 -4.37 -10.72 3.27
CA THR A 28 -2.95 -10.56 3.60
C THR A 28 -2.40 -9.31 2.90
N PRO A 29 -1.95 -8.27 3.62
CA PRO A 29 -1.53 -7.03 3.01
C PRO A 29 -0.19 -7.16 2.28
N ILE A 30 -0.01 -6.37 1.21
CA ILE A 30 1.28 -6.08 0.58
C ILE A 30 1.71 -4.70 1.04
N ILE A 31 2.87 -4.60 1.69
CA ILE A 31 3.39 -3.34 2.20
C ILE A 31 4.57 -2.90 1.34
N GLU A 32 4.35 -1.87 0.52
CA GLU A 32 5.40 -1.23 -0.26
C GLU A 32 6.20 -0.28 0.64
N VAL A 33 7.45 -0.65 0.92
CA VAL A 33 8.36 0.13 1.77
C VAL A 33 9.04 1.20 0.93
N ILE A 34 8.63 2.45 1.11
CA ILE A 34 9.15 3.61 0.36
C ILE A 34 10.10 4.49 1.16
N LYS A 35 10.07 4.41 2.47
CA LYS A 35 10.90 5.17 3.41
C LYS A 35 11.33 4.30 4.59
N ASP A 36 12.44 4.65 5.24
CA ASP A 36 12.80 4.05 6.52
C ASP A 36 12.15 4.76 7.70
N GLU A 37 11.87 4.00 8.76
CA GLU A 37 11.54 4.50 10.08
C GLU A 37 12.77 4.29 10.97
N TYR A 38 13.09 5.30 11.78
CA TYR A 38 14.28 5.29 12.63
C TYR A 38 13.90 5.41 14.11
N LEU A 39 14.64 4.73 14.96
CA LEU A 39 14.64 4.98 16.39
C LEU A 39 15.23 6.37 16.63
N ILE A 40 14.45 7.25 17.26
CA ILE A 40 14.92 8.61 17.55
C ILE A 40 15.89 8.56 18.73
N ARG A 41 17.13 8.97 18.50
CA ARG A 41 18.15 9.14 19.53
C ARG A 41 18.28 10.62 19.87
N TYR A 42 18.55 10.90 21.14
CA TYR A 42 18.71 12.25 21.63
C TYR A 42 20.11 12.45 22.19
N LYS A 43 20.66 13.65 21.96
CA LYS A 43 21.95 14.07 22.53
C LYS A 43 21.88 14.11 24.04
N THR A 44 22.85 13.48 24.72
CA THR A 44 23.02 13.50 26.16
C THR A 44 24.33 14.21 26.53
N ASP A 45 24.34 14.83 27.69
CA ASP A 45 25.54 15.35 28.30
C ASP A 45 26.41 14.17 28.78
N GLU A 46 27.66 14.16 28.41
CA GLU A 46 28.59 13.04 28.67
C GLU A 46 28.88 12.82 30.16
N VAL A 47 28.81 13.89 30.97
CA VAL A 47 29.12 13.82 32.41
C VAL A 47 27.88 13.46 33.23
N THR A 48 26.73 14.05 32.91
CA THR A 48 25.51 13.89 33.73
C THR A 48 24.54 12.87 33.19
N GLY A 49 24.69 12.40 31.92
CA GLY A 49 23.76 11.51 31.22
C GLY A 49 22.39 12.15 30.90
N LYS A 50 22.20 13.43 31.20
CA LYS A 50 20.93 14.12 30.97
C LYS A 50 20.79 14.56 29.53
N TYR A 51 19.53 14.57 29.02
CA TYR A 51 19.24 15.07 27.67
C TYR A 51 19.58 16.55 27.55
N ILE A 52 20.18 16.91 26.41
CA ILE A 52 20.45 18.32 26.03
C ILE A 52 19.24 18.88 25.29
N PHE A 53 18.83 20.10 25.66
CA PHE A 53 17.67 20.78 25.09
C PHE A 53 18.09 22.04 24.36
N GLU A 54 17.50 22.29 23.19
CA GLU A 54 17.64 23.51 22.44
C GLU A 54 16.29 24.21 22.22
N LYS A 55 16.34 25.51 21.98
CA LYS A 55 15.16 26.29 21.60
C LYS A 55 15.25 26.60 20.12
N LYS A 56 14.45 25.86 19.30
CA LYS A 56 14.37 26.12 17.87
C LYS A 56 13.71 27.49 17.62
N PRO A 57 14.18 28.27 16.60
CA PRO A 57 13.54 29.54 16.23
C PRO A 57 12.05 29.35 15.97
N GLY A 58 11.23 30.24 16.54
CA GLY A 58 9.76 30.18 16.43
C GLY A 58 9.04 29.28 17.43
N ASN A 59 9.74 28.42 18.18
CA ASN A 59 9.12 27.56 19.19
C ASN A 59 9.07 28.23 20.58
N LYS A 60 7.93 28.07 21.27
CA LYS A 60 7.80 28.55 22.65
C LYS A 60 8.60 27.72 23.66
N ASN A 61 8.69 26.41 23.43
CA ASN A 61 9.32 25.45 24.33
C ASN A 61 10.66 24.96 23.79
N ARG A 62 11.57 24.55 24.71
CA ARG A 62 12.79 23.82 24.35
C ARG A 62 12.43 22.37 23.99
N SER A 63 13.11 21.81 22.97
CA SER A 63 13.02 20.42 22.57
C SER A 63 14.36 19.72 22.78
N LYS A 64 14.34 18.40 23.00
CA LYS A 64 15.55 17.59 23.01
C LYS A 64 16.24 17.69 21.64
N ILE A 65 17.56 17.71 21.62
CA ILE A 65 18.32 17.68 20.38
C ILE A 65 18.30 16.25 19.87
N GLU A 66 17.73 16.06 18.66
CA GLU A 66 17.76 14.78 17.97
C GLU A 66 19.11 14.59 17.30
N LEU A 67 19.66 13.36 17.38
CA LEU A 67 20.84 12.95 16.63
C LEU A 67 20.46 12.53 15.22
N ASP A 68 21.39 12.67 14.29
CA ASP A 68 21.20 12.14 12.95
C ASP A 68 20.99 10.62 12.99
N PRO A 69 20.06 10.08 12.19
CA PRO A 69 19.79 8.64 12.18
C PRO A 69 20.95 7.87 11.53
N HIS A 70 21.26 6.71 12.08
CA HIS A 70 22.22 5.76 11.52
C HIS A 70 21.48 4.52 10.97
N GLU A 71 22.14 3.70 10.16
CA GLU A 71 21.56 2.47 9.63
C GLU A 71 21.15 1.49 10.75
N GLU A 72 21.88 1.47 11.86
CA GLU A 72 21.56 0.66 13.05
C GLU A 72 20.24 1.09 13.74
N ASP A 73 19.79 2.32 13.51
CA ASP A 73 18.56 2.84 14.09
C ASP A 73 17.31 2.48 13.25
N ILE A 74 17.48 1.78 12.12
CA ILE A 74 16.36 1.42 11.25
C ILE A 74 15.45 0.42 11.94
N ILE A 75 14.19 0.81 12.13
CA ILE A 75 13.16 -0.02 12.78
C ILE A 75 11.97 -0.32 11.84
N THR A 76 12.10 -0.08 10.54
CA THR A 76 11.01 -0.17 9.57
C THR A 76 10.29 -1.53 9.62
N LEU A 77 11.03 -2.64 9.49
CA LEU A 77 10.45 -3.99 9.50
C LEU A 77 9.85 -4.35 10.86
N LYS A 78 10.55 -4.01 11.95
CA LYS A 78 10.05 -4.18 13.31
C LYS A 78 8.76 -3.39 13.53
N GLY A 79 8.70 -2.15 13.06
CA GLY A 79 7.50 -1.31 13.15
C GLY A 79 6.31 -1.87 12.37
N ILE A 80 6.53 -2.50 11.22
CA ILE A 80 5.51 -3.19 10.44
C ILE A 80 4.99 -4.41 11.21
N GLU A 81 5.88 -5.28 11.70
CA GLU A 81 5.53 -6.48 12.45
C GLU A 81 4.73 -6.16 13.72
N GLU A 82 5.17 -5.17 14.49
CA GLU A 82 4.47 -4.73 15.71
C GLU A 82 3.06 -4.19 15.42
N ARG A 83 2.89 -3.34 14.38
CA ARG A 83 1.59 -2.80 13.99
C ARG A 83 0.65 -3.89 13.48
N HIS A 84 1.20 -4.89 12.80
CA HIS A 84 0.42 -6.02 12.27
C HIS A 84 0.24 -7.16 13.29
N LYS A 85 0.78 -7.00 14.50
CA LYS A 85 0.66 -7.96 15.61
C LYS A 85 1.07 -9.39 15.24
N GLY A 86 2.15 -9.54 14.49
CA GLY A 86 2.70 -10.82 14.10
C GLY A 86 1.84 -11.63 13.11
N LYS A 87 0.92 -11.00 12.39
CA LYS A 87 0.20 -11.64 11.29
C LYS A 87 1.05 -11.60 10.01
N LYS A 88 0.73 -12.48 9.06
CA LYS A 88 1.43 -12.53 7.77
C LYS A 88 1.21 -11.24 6.97
N ALA A 89 2.28 -10.72 6.40
CA ALA A 89 2.26 -9.62 5.45
C ALA A 89 3.35 -9.80 4.40
N PHE A 90 3.06 -9.45 3.16
CA PHE A 90 4.06 -9.32 2.11
C PHE A 90 4.79 -7.99 2.27
N VAL A 91 6.11 -7.97 2.13
CA VAL A 91 6.92 -6.76 2.22
C VAL A 91 7.69 -6.57 0.92
N ASP A 92 7.38 -5.50 0.21
CA ASP A 92 7.98 -5.10 -1.06
C ASP A 92 8.82 -3.84 -0.85
N PHE A 93 10.14 -3.96 -0.90
CA PHE A 93 11.04 -2.81 -0.91
C PHE A 93 10.93 -2.09 -2.26
N PHE A 94 10.16 -1.01 -2.26
CA PHE A 94 9.64 -0.38 -3.46
C PHE A 94 10.72 0.36 -4.26
N ARG A 95 10.92 -0.07 -5.51
CA ARG A 95 11.77 0.59 -6.50
C ARG A 95 10.91 1.24 -7.56
N PHE A 96 11.34 2.34 -8.15
CA PHE A 96 10.62 3.01 -9.22
C PHE A 96 11.56 3.79 -10.14
N SER A 97 11.18 3.97 -11.40
CA SER A 97 11.80 4.94 -12.28
C SER A 97 11.09 6.30 -12.16
N GLU A 98 11.84 7.40 -12.19
CA GLU A 98 11.27 8.74 -12.12
C GLU A 98 10.26 9.00 -13.26
N LYS A 99 10.47 8.39 -14.42
CA LYS A 99 9.54 8.46 -15.56
C LYS A 99 8.18 7.83 -15.27
N GLU A 100 8.15 6.76 -14.47
CA GLU A 100 6.92 6.05 -14.10
C GLU A 100 5.94 6.94 -13.31
N TYR A 101 6.45 7.97 -12.63
CA TYR A 101 5.69 8.90 -11.80
C TYR A 101 5.77 10.35 -12.31
N ASP A 102 5.92 10.56 -13.63
CA ASP A 102 5.92 11.86 -14.32
C ASP A 102 7.04 12.80 -13.85
N ASN A 103 8.22 12.29 -13.52
CA ASN A 103 9.39 13.07 -13.09
C ASN A 103 9.08 14.11 -11.99
N LYS A 104 8.14 13.83 -11.10
CA LYS A 104 7.79 14.71 -9.99
C LYS A 104 8.92 14.74 -8.96
N GLY A 105 9.11 15.88 -8.33
CA GLY A 105 9.95 15.95 -7.13
C GLY A 105 9.29 15.21 -5.98
N PHE A 106 9.99 14.25 -5.40
CA PHE A 106 9.50 13.40 -4.32
C PHE A 106 10.16 13.79 -2.99
N LYS A 107 9.43 13.65 -1.89
CA LYS A 107 9.90 13.99 -0.54
C LYS A 107 9.72 12.81 0.40
N GLY A 108 10.75 12.54 1.20
CA GLY A 108 10.68 11.53 2.26
C GLY A 108 10.61 10.10 1.72
N ILE A 109 11.25 9.84 0.56
CA ILE A 109 11.37 8.52 -0.06
C ILE A 109 12.81 8.25 -0.50
N GLU A 110 13.78 8.76 0.26
CA GLU A 110 15.20 8.60 0.00
C GLU A 110 15.59 7.12 -0.11
N LEU A 111 14.94 6.25 0.68
CA LEU A 111 15.12 4.81 0.58
C LEU A 111 14.80 4.29 -0.82
N SER A 112 13.61 4.61 -1.37
CA SER A 112 13.23 4.13 -2.70
C SER A 112 14.19 4.58 -3.80
N PHE A 113 14.74 5.78 -3.69
CA PHE A 113 15.80 6.25 -4.59
C PHE A 113 17.08 5.42 -4.47
N LYS A 114 17.54 5.13 -3.23
CA LYS A 114 18.73 4.30 -2.99
C LYS A 114 18.51 2.90 -3.54
N LEU A 115 17.37 2.26 -3.24
CA LEU A 115 17.01 0.94 -3.75
C LEU A 115 16.93 0.87 -5.28
N SER A 116 16.50 1.95 -5.91
CA SER A 116 16.35 2.01 -7.38
C SER A 116 17.70 2.15 -8.11
N ARG A 117 18.73 2.65 -7.43
CA ARG A 117 20.05 2.91 -7.99
C ARG A 117 21.11 1.89 -7.59
N ASP A 118 20.86 1.16 -6.51
CA ASP A 118 21.78 0.17 -5.94
C ASP A 118 21.06 -1.17 -5.73
N TYR A 119 21.30 -2.10 -6.67
CA TYR A 119 20.71 -3.44 -6.61
C TYR A 119 21.26 -4.26 -5.44
N THR A 120 22.56 -4.10 -5.11
CA THR A 120 23.16 -4.81 -3.97
C THR A 120 22.49 -4.40 -2.67
N TYR A 121 22.28 -3.10 -2.47
CA TYR A 121 21.56 -2.58 -1.32
C TYR A 121 20.09 -3.06 -1.29
N TYR A 122 19.40 -3.05 -2.45
CA TYR A 122 18.05 -3.62 -2.55
C TYR A 122 18.01 -5.08 -2.08
N LYS A 123 18.91 -5.92 -2.61
CA LYS A 123 19.02 -7.34 -2.24
C LYS A 123 19.25 -7.51 -0.75
N GLN A 124 20.18 -6.76 -0.16
CA GLN A 124 20.47 -6.79 1.28
C GLN A 124 19.21 -6.44 2.11
N ARG A 125 18.45 -5.41 1.71
CA ARG A 125 17.24 -5.01 2.44
C ARG A 125 16.14 -6.07 2.36
N VAL A 126 15.96 -6.72 1.22
CA VAL A 126 15.01 -7.83 1.08
C VAL A 126 15.42 -9.02 1.93
N LEU A 127 16.71 -9.37 1.98
CA LEU A 127 17.23 -10.46 2.83
C LEU A 127 17.00 -10.21 4.33
N GLN A 128 17.02 -8.96 4.78
CA GLN A 128 16.74 -8.62 6.19
C GLN A 128 15.31 -9.03 6.63
N ILE A 129 14.39 -9.24 5.70
CA ILE A 129 13.01 -9.67 6.02
C ILE A 129 13.01 -11.04 6.70
N GLY A 130 13.98 -11.92 6.38
CA GLY A 130 14.11 -13.25 6.98
C GLY A 130 14.26 -13.25 8.50
N HIS A 131 14.68 -12.14 9.11
CA HIS A 131 14.73 -11.99 10.56
C HIS A 131 13.33 -11.85 11.21
N PHE A 132 12.25 -11.74 10.42
CA PHE A 132 10.88 -11.49 10.86
C PHE A 132 9.95 -12.61 10.39
N LYS A 133 9.61 -13.52 11.27
CA LYS A 133 8.93 -14.80 10.99
C LYS A 133 7.62 -14.65 10.19
N ASN A 134 6.90 -13.55 10.34
CA ASN A 134 5.57 -13.36 9.74
C ASN A 134 5.60 -12.39 8.54
N LEU A 135 6.78 -11.91 8.15
CA LEU A 135 6.95 -11.07 6.97
C LEU A 135 7.44 -11.93 5.80
N ILE A 136 6.75 -11.84 4.68
CA ILE A 136 7.06 -12.61 3.46
C ILE A 136 7.77 -11.65 2.49
N PRO A 137 9.04 -11.93 2.11
CA PRO A 137 9.78 -11.09 1.19
C PRO A 137 9.17 -11.13 -0.21
N VAL A 138 9.08 -9.96 -0.86
CA VAL A 138 8.67 -9.82 -2.24
C VAL A 138 9.86 -9.43 -3.10
N ILE A 139 10.16 -10.22 -4.14
CA ILE A 139 11.07 -9.82 -5.21
C ILE A 139 10.23 -9.19 -6.31
N SER A 140 10.39 -7.87 -6.55
CA SER A 140 9.67 -7.16 -7.59
C SER A 140 10.52 -7.07 -8.86
N ILE A 141 9.97 -7.59 -9.99
CA ILE A 141 10.56 -7.57 -11.33
C ILE A 141 9.69 -6.68 -12.21
N LYS A 142 10.26 -5.59 -12.70
CA LYS A 142 9.55 -4.62 -13.53
C LYS A 142 10.50 -3.87 -14.46
N ASN A 143 9.94 -3.12 -15.42
CA ASN A 143 10.73 -2.33 -16.35
C ASN A 143 11.75 -1.42 -15.62
N GLY A 144 13.01 -1.48 -16.06
CA GLY A 144 14.13 -0.78 -15.42
C GLY A 144 14.75 -1.50 -14.21
N PHE A 145 14.14 -2.61 -13.77
CA PHE A 145 14.60 -3.41 -12.62
C PHE A 145 14.56 -4.91 -12.92
N LYS A 146 14.91 -5.27 -14.14
CA LYS A 146 15.12 -6.67 -14.56
C LYS A 146 16.40 -7.20 -13.91
N VAL A 147 16.40 -8.48 -13.62
CA VAL A 147 17.57 -9.28 -13.21
C VAL A 147 17.70 -10.43 -14.21
N SER A 148 18.89 -11.00 -14.39
CA SER A 148 19.01 -12.22 -15.17
C SER A 148 18.33 -13.39 -14.46
N GLU A 149 17.88 -14.40 -15.18
CA GLU A 149 17.30 -15.62 -14.61
C GLU A 149 18.22 -16.26 -13.56
N ARG A 150 19.50 -16.30 -13.85
CA ARG A 150 20.52 -16.82 -12.93
C ARG A 150 20.56 -16.00 -11.64
N GLU A 151 20.59 -14.67 -11.70
CA GLU A 151 20.58 -13.81 -10.53
C GLU A 151 19.28 -13.96 -9.73
N LEU A 152 18.14 -14.12 -10.42
CA LEU A 152 16.85 -14.38 -9.78
C LEU A 152 16.89 -15.70 -9.01
N LEU A 153 17.37 -16.77 -9.64
CA LEU A 153 17.52 -18.08 -9.01
C LEU A 153 18.45 -18.05 -7.80
N GLU A 154 19.62 -17.41 -7.92
CA GLU A 154 20.53 -17.21 -6.80
C GLU A 154 19.86 -16.44 -5.66
N PHE A 155 19.06 -15.43 -5.97
CA PHE A 155 18.35 -14.63 -4.97
C PHE A 155 17.21 -15.42 -4.29
N ILE A 156 16.43 -16.19 -5.04
CA ILE A 156 15.42 -17.12 -4.51
C ILE A 156 16.06 -18.10 -3.52
N ASN A 157 17.17 -18.73 -3.93
CA ASN A 157 17.87 -19.71 -3.10
C ASN A 157 18.45 -19.08 -1.82
N GLU A 158 18.89 -17.84 -1.88
CA GLU A 158 19.40 -17.13 -0.71
C GLU A 158 18.29 -16.78 0.28
N LEU A 159 17.15 -16.28 -0.23
CA LEU A 159 15.97 -15.99 0.61
C LEU A 159 15.41 -17.23 1.29
N ARG A 160 15.41 -18.39 0.63
CA ARG A 160 14.87 -19.62 1.20
C ARG A 160 15.63 -20.14 2.42
N LYS A 161 16.85 -19.66 2.67
CA LYS A 161 17.59 -20.07 3.87
C LYS A 161 16.92 -19.62 5.16
N GLU A 162 16.23 -18.47 5.11
CA GLU A 162 15.62 -17.83 6.28
C GLU A 162 14.08 -17.71 6.16
N ASN A 163 13.54 -17.87 4.94
CA ASN A 163 12.12 -17.67 4.68
C ASN A 163 11.47 -18.94 4.17
N PRO A 164 10.44 -19.46 4.86
CA PRO A 164 9.69 -20.63 4.40
C PRO A 164 8.82 -20.34 3.16
N SER A 165 8.55 -19.07 2.90
CA SER A 165 7.69 -18.60 1.82
C SER A 165 8.24 -17.30 1.25
N ILE A 166 8.22 -17.18 -0.07
CA ILE A 166 8.62 -15.96 -0.81
C ILE A 166 7.51 -15.56 -1.79
N ALA A 167 7.55 -14.32 -2.25
CA ALA A 167 6.67 -13.86 -3.31
C ALA A 167 7.49 -13.24 -4.45
N ILE A 168 7.11 -13.55 -5.68
CA ILE A 168 7.62 -12.88 -6.87
C ILE A 168 6.50 -11.99 -7.42
N ARG A 169 6.77 -10.70 -7.56
CA ARG A 169 5.86 -9.74 -8.19
C ARG A 169 6.44 -9.33 -9.53
N ILE A 170 5.77 -9.67 -10.61
CA ILE A 170 6.24 -9.42 -11.97
C ILE A 170 5.21 -8.61 -12.75
N THR A 171 5.66 -7.63 -13.55
CA THR A 171 4.77 -6.91 -14.46
C THR A 171 4.44 -7.76 -15.69
N ASP A 172 3.23 -7.63 -16.19
CA ASP A 172 2.65 -8.38 -17.30
C ASP A 172 3.56 -8.51 -18.51
N ASN A 173 4.20 -7.44 -18.93
CA ASN A 173 5.09 -7.39 -20.09
C ASN A 173 6.45 -8.07 -19.92
N LEU A 174 6.71 -8.69 -18.78
CA LEU A 174 7.99 -9.37 -18.49
C LEU A 174 7.81 -10.87 -18.21
N ILE A 175 6.58 -11.37 -18.21
CA ILE A 175 6.33 -12.76 -17.78
C ILE A 175 7.05 -13.78 -18.64
N GLU A 176 7.02 -13.60 -19.96
CA GLU A 176 7.69 -14.50 -20.92
C GLU A 176 9.19 -14.66 -20.63
N ASP A 177 9.86 -13.57 -20.21
CA ASP A 177 11.30 -13.58 -19.92
C ASP A 177 11.68 -14.47 -18.72
N TYR A 178 10.71 -14.93 -17.90
CA TYR A 178 10.96 -15.62 -16.63
C TYR A 178 10.12 -16.89 -16.44
N LEU A 179 9.34 -17.32 -17.43
CA LEU A 179 8.43 -18.47 -17.32
C LEU A 179 9.14 -19.70 -16.73
N GLU A 180 10.20 -20.19 -17.39
CA GLU A 180 10.91 -21.41 -17.03
C GLU A 180 11.46 -21.36 -15.60
N VAL A 181 12.12 -20.27 -15.24
CA VAL A 181 12.72 -20.14 -13.90
C VAL A 181 11.65 -20.08 -12.80
N LEU A 182 10.47 -19.52 -13.09
CA LEU A 182 9.39 -19.39 -12.11
C LEU A 182 8.60 -20.70 -11.95
N GLU A 183 8.40 -21.47 -13.04
CA GLU A 183 7.74 -22.78 -13.00
C GLU A 183 8.57 -23.80 -12.20
N ASP A 184 9.86 -23.87 -12.48
CA ASP A 184 10.75 -24.88 -11.91
C ASP A 184 11.13 -24.60 -10.43
N ASN A 185 11.13 -23.33 -10.03
CA ASN A 185 11.76 -22.95 -8.76
C ASN A 185 10.78 -22.43 -7.69
N LEU A 186 9.50 -22.24 -7.99
CA LEU A 186 8.51 -21.89 -6.99
C LEU A 186 7.80 -23.12 -6.41
N THR A 187 7.52 -23.07 -5.12
CA THR A 187 6.88 -24.14 -4.36
C THR A 187 5.44 -23.79 -3.99
N MET A 188 4.70 -24.76 -3.42
CA MET A 188 3.32 -24.52 -2.97
C MET A 188 3.19 -23.51 -1.82
N GLU A 189 4.30 -23.19 -1.14
CA GLU A 189 4.32 -22.20 -0.06
C GLU A 189 4.59 -20.77 -0.58
N ASP A 190 4.89 -20.64 -1.90
CA ASP A 190 5.25 -19.38 -2.52
C ASP A 190 4.07 -18.72 -3.20
N TYR A 191 4.28 -17.46 -3.57
CA TYR A 191 3.29 -16.64 -4.25
C TYR A 191 3.87 -16.05 -5.54
N LEU A 192 3.11 -16.12 -6.62
CA LEU A 192 3.44 -15.49 -7.88
C LEU A 192 2.39 -14.42 -8.19
N MET A 193 2.82 -13.16 -8.22
CA MET A 193 1.95 -12.00 -8.35
C MET A 193 2.14 -11.36 -9.72
N LEU A 194 1.11 -11.42 -10.57
CA LEU A 194 1.08 -10.69 -11.84
C LEU A 194 0.54 -9.29 -11.64
N ASP A 195 1.34 -8.25 -11.92
CA ASP A 195 0.96 -6.87 -11.74
C ASP A 195 0.67 -6.19 -13.10
N ILE A 196 -0.62 -6.05 -13.41
CA ILE A 196 -1.09 -5.36 -14.62
C ILE A 196 -1.14 -3.84 -14.45
N ARG A 197 -0.74 -3.31 -13.30
CA ARG A 197 -0.65 -1.88 -13.01
C ARG A 197 -2.01 -1.16 -13.19
N SER A 198 -2.01 -0.05 -13.91
CA SER A 198 -3.21 0.76 -14.18
C SER A 198 -3.98 0.33 -15.44
N GLN A 199 -3.69 -0.85 -15.97
CA GLN A 199 -4.36 -1.34 -17.16
C GLN A 199 -5.68 -2.05 -16.82
N HIS A 200 -6.59 -2.06 -17.78
CA HIS A 200 -7.85 -2.80 -17.63
C HIS A 200 -7.63 -4.29 -17.86
N VAL A 201 -8.25 -5.13 -17.06
CA VAL A 201 -8.15 -6.58 -17.17
C VAL A 201 -8.53 -7.09 -18.56
N ASP A 202 -9.54 -6.49 -19.18
CA ASP A 202 -10.01 -6.83 -20.53
C ASP A 202 -8.94 -6.58 -21.64
N SER A 203 -7.96 -5.69 -21.38
CA SER A 203 -6.88 -5.39 -22.32
C SER A 203 -5.66 -6.30 -22.18
N LYS A 204 -5.70 -7.23 -21.25
CA LYS A 204 -4.60 -8.13 -20.87
C LYS A 204 -4.92 -9.61 -21.07
N PHE A 205 -5.82 -9.88 -22.02
CA PHE A 205 -6.29 -11.24 -22.26
C PHE A 205 -5.16 -12.23 -22.57
N ILE A 206 -4.21 -11.86 -23.41
CA ILE A 206 -3.09 -12.73 -23.82
C ILE A 206 -2.20 -13.05 -22.61
N GLU A 207 -1.74 -12.02 -21.92
CA GLU A 207 -0.84 -12.17 -20.75
C GLU A 207 -1.51 -12.93 -19.60
N LEU A 208 -2.84 -12.76 -19.43
CA LEU A 208 -3.61 -13.50 -18.44
C LEU A 208 -3.79 -14.97 -18.82
N GLU A 209 -3.97 -15.28 -20.10
CA GLU A 209 -4.07 -16.65 -20.63
C GLU A 209 -2.74 -17.38 -20.48
N GLU A 210 -1.62 -16.76 -20.88
CA GLU A 210 -0.26 -17.30 -20.68
C GLU A 210 0.01 -17.59 -19.20
N PHE A 211 -0.34 -16.65 -18.33
CA PHE A 211 -0.16 -16.83 -16.89
C PHE A 211 -1.07 -17.93 -16.31
N GLN A 212 -2.26 -18.12 -16.88
CA GLN A 212 -3.16 -19.20 -16.50
C GLN A 212 -2.58 -20.57 -16.85
N GLU A 213 -1.99 -20.69 -18.06
CA GLU A 213 -1.39 -21.93 -18.59
C GLU A 213 -0.09 -22.31 -17.88
N MET A 214 0.59 -21.35 -17.26
CA MET A 214 1.84 -21.55 -16.52
C MET A 214 1.71 -22.66 -15.46
N GLU A 215 2.58 -23.67 -15.51
CA GLU A 215 2.59 -24.84 -14.61
C GLU A 215 3.39 -24.58 -13.33
N THR A 216 3.03 -23.55 -12.54
CA THR A 216 3.66 -23.28 -11.26
C THR A 216 2.88 -23.88 -10.07
N LYS A 217 3.60 -24.30 -9.03
CA LYS A 217 3.01 -24.74 -7.76
C LYS A 217 2.61 -23.57 -6.85
N ALA A 218 3.14 -22.37 -7.10
CA ALA A 218 2.88 -21.18 -6.29
C ALA A 218 1.43 -20.71 -6.41
N SER A 219 0.94 -20.04 -5.36
CA SER A 219 -0.36 -19.37 -5.39
C SER A 219 -0.30 -18.15 -6.31
N LYS A 220 -1.14 -18.12 -7.36
CA LYS A 220 -1.21 -17.03 -8.34
C LYS A 220 -2.10 -15.89 -7.82
N ILE A 221 -1.61 -14.66 -7.85
CA ILE A 221 -2.33 -13.45 -7.39
C ILE A 221 -2.31 -12.40 -8.50
N LEU A 222 -3.47 -11.86 -8.85
CA LEU A 222 -3.59 -10.77 -9.84
C LEU A 222 -3.62 -9.41 -9.14
N LEU A 223 -2.66 -8.54 -9.47
CA LEU A 223 -2.55 -7.19 -8.89
C LEU A 223 -2.91 -6.13 -9.91
N ASN A 224 -3.58 -5.05 -9.46
CA ASN A 224 -3.82 -3.88 -10.29
C ASN A 224 -3.86 -2.57 -9.48
N SER A 225 -3.88 -1.45 -10.21
CA SER A 225 -4.00 -0.08 -9.68
C SER A 225 -5.20 0.60 -10.33
N PRO A 226 -6.43 0.30 -9.89
CA PRO A 226 -7.65 0.66 -10.62
C PRO A 226 -7.96 2.16 -10.62
N ARG A 227 -7.38 2.93 -9.66
CA ARG A 227 -7.57 4.38 -9.56
C ARG A 227 -6.46 5.14 -10.25
N SER A 228 -6.77 5.80 -11.37
CA SER A 228 -5.81 6.61 -12.11
C SER A 228 -5.22 7.75 -11.27
N ARG A 229 -3.91 7.97 -11.41
CA ARG A 229 -3.19 9.11 -10.80
C ARG A 229 -3.67 10.46 -11.31
N SER A 230 -4.14 10.54 -12.55
CA SER A 230 -4.55 11.78 -13.21
C SER A 230 -5.84 12.39 -12.63
N TYR A 231 -6.74 11.59 -12.07
CA TYR A 231 -7.99 12.10 -11.52
C TYR A 231 -7.75 12.87 -10.22
N LYS A 232 -8.16 14.14 -10.19
CA LYS A 232 -8.22 14.95 -8.97
C LYS A 232 -9.50 14.64 -8.19
N ASN A 233 -9.54 14.97 -6.89
CA ASN A 233 -10.72 14.72 -6.06
C ASN A 233 -12.01 15.35 -6.60
N GLY A 234 -11.93 16.53 -7.22
CA GLY A 234 -13.09 17.19 -7.83
C GLY A 234 -13.54 16.61 -9.17
N ASN A 235 -12.83 15.59 -9.70
CA ASN A 235 -13.26 14.93 -10.94
C ASN A 235 -14.29 13.82 -10.71
N TYR A 236 -14.48 13.39 -9.44
CA TYR A 236 -15.44 12.34 -9.12
C TYR A 236 -16.87 12.89 -9.11
N GLU A 237 -17.81 12.02 -9.39
CA GLU A 237 -19.24 12.30 -9.28
C GLU A 237 -19.60 12.61 -7.82
N ASN A 238 -20.53 13.54 -7.58
CA ASN A 238 -21.01 13.79 -6.24
C ASN A 238 -22.32 13.04 -6.00
N LEU A 239 -22.36 12.25 -4.92
CA LEU A 239 -23.53 11.47 -4.51
C LEU A 239 -23.93 10.39 -5.53
N ASP A 240 -22.93 9.74 -6.13
CA ASP A 240 -23.16 8.71 -7.14
C ASP A 240 -22.04 7.65 -7.13
N TYR A 241 -22.29 6.51 -7.77
CA TYR A 241 -21.27 5.51 -8.04
C TYR A 241 -20.31 5.99 -9.13
N THR A 242 -19.01 5.91 -8.84
CA THR A 242 -18.01 6.34 -9.82
C THR A 242 -17.57 5.22 -10.73
N ASN A 243 -17.45 5.50 -12.02
CA ASN A 243 -16.84 4.62 -13.01
C ASN A 243 -15.33 4.86 -13.20
N LYS A 244 -14.74 5.79 -12.42
CA LYS A 244 -13.32 6.16 -12.50
C LYS A 244 -12.40 5.23 -11.73
N ILE A 245 -12.96 4.21 -11.09
CA ILE A 245 -12.22 3.15 -10.39
C ILE A 245 -12.78 1.82 -10.88
N ASP A 246 -12.01 1.10 -11.69
CA ASP A 246 -12.43 -0.19 -12.28
C ASP A 246 -12.10 -1.35 -11.34
N ASN A 247 -13.11 -1.91 -10.69
CA ASN A 247 -12.97 -3.05 -9.76
C ASN A 247 -13.19 -4.42 -10.42
N LYS A 248 -13.12 -4.53 -11.75
CA LYS A 248 -13.35 -5.80 -12.47
C LYS A 248 -12.40 -6.91 -12.00
N VAL A 249 -11.14 -6.61 -11.69
CA VAL A 249 -10.17 -7.57 -11.18
C VAL A 249 -10.72 -8.31 -9.95
N ALA A 250 -11.35 -7.60 -9.02
CA ALA A 250 -11.89 -8.18 -7.78
C ALA A 250 -12.96 -9.27 -8.01
N VAL A 251 -13.63 -9.27 -9.16
CA VAL A 251 -14.66 -10.27 -9.51
C VAL A 251 -14.18 -11.27 -10.56
N LEU A 252 -13.26 -10.87 -11.45
CA LEU A 252 -12.85 -11.68 -12.60
C LEU A 252 -11.59 -12.53 -12.36
N TYR A 253 -10.77 -12.25 -11.34
CA TYR A 253 -9.48 -12.94 -11.14
C TYR A 253 -9.59 -14.47 -11.16
N LYS A 254 -10.67 -15.04 -10.63
CA LYS A 254 -10.89 -16.51 -10.63
C LYS A 254 -11.09 -17.09 -12.01
N ASN A 255 -11.69 -16.32 -12.92
CA ASN A 255 -11.93 -16.74 -14.31
C ASN A 255 -10.63 -16.97 -15.07
N TYR A 256 -9.54 -16.31 -14.62
CA TYR A 256 -8.19 -16.45 -15.16
C TYR A 256 -7.29 -17.35 -14.30
N GLY A 257 -7.86 -18.22 -13.46
CA GLY A 257 -7.10 -19.21 -12.70
C GLY A 257 -6.36 -18.69 -11.47
N PHE A 258 -6.55 -17.42 -11.06
CA PHE A 258 -5.91 -16.85 -9.89
C PHE A 258 -6.60 -17.24 -8.58
N GLN A 259 -5.81 -17.52 -7.53
CA GLN A 259 -6.28 -17.84 -6.19
C GLN A 259 -6.51 -16.56 -5.35
N GLY A 260 -6.00 -15.42 -5.81
CA GLY A 260 -6.16 -14.15 -5.13
C GLY A 260 -6.08 -12.95 -6.06
N PHE A 261 -6.44 -11.80 -5.52
CA PHE A 261 -6.25 -10.51 -6.18
C PHE A 261 -5.75 -9.48 -5.17
N GLY A 262 -5.16 -8.39 -5.68
CA GLY A 262 -4.73 -7.27 -4.86
C GLY A 262 -4.82 -5.93 -5.59
N ASP A 263 -5.12 -4.89 -4.82
CA ASP A 263 -5.22 -3.53 -5.30
C ASP A 263 -4.98 -2.52 -4.17
N PHE A 264 -5.01 -1.23 -4.49
CA PHE A 264 -4.80 -0.16 -3.51
C PHE A 264 -6.07 0.22 -2.72
N GLY A 265 -7.13 -0.58 -2.74
CA GLY A 265 -8.36 -0.36 -1.97
C GLY A 265 -9.03 0.99 -2.21
N GLY A 266 -9.04 1.46 -3.46
CA GLY A 266 -9.57 2.78 -3.84
C GLY A 266 -8.59 3.94 -3.65
N LEU A 267 -7.37 3.69 -3.15
CA LEU A 267 -6.31 4.69 -3.13
C LEU A 267 -5.62 4.77 -4.50
N LYS A 268 -4.87 5.84 -4.71
CA LYS A 268 -3.98 5.96 -5.86
C LYS A 268 -2.65 5.27 -5.59
N ASP A 269 -2.11 4.60 -6.61
CA ASP A 269 -0.70 4.24 -6.62
C ASP A 269 0.15 5.48 -6.92
N ASP A 270 0.37 6.32 -5.93
CA ASP A 270 1.17 7.53 -6.04
C ASP A 270 2.28 7.59 -4.98
N LEU A 271 3.24 8.46 -5.18
CA LEU A 271 4.31 8.75 -4.25
C LEU A 271 4.14 10.14 -3.64
N PRO A 272 4.61 10.38 -2.39
CA PRO A 272 4.64 11.72 -1.81
C PRO A 272 5.40 12.68 -2.73
N SER A 273 4.86 13.86 -3.00
CA SER A 273 5.50 14.87 -3.83
C SER A 273 5.94 16.09 -3.01
N ASN A 274 6.97 16.81 -3.53
CA ASN A 274 7.44 18.06 -2.92
C ASN A 274 6.43 19.21 -3.06
N SER A 275 5.48 19.11 -3.98
CA SER A 275 4.36 20.06 -4.06
C SER A 275 3.46 19.84 -2.86
N GLY A 276 3.82 20.43 -1.73
CA GLY A 276 2.94 20.50 -0.58
C GLY A 276 1.63 21.13 -1.02
N GLY A 277 0.54 20.34 -0.97
CA GLY A 277 -0.77 20.89 -1.24
C GLY A 277 -0.97 22.09 -0.31
N ASN A 278 -1.37 23.21 -0.88
CA ASN A 278 -1.70 24.45 -0.13
C ASN A 278 -2.95 24.28 0.77
N GLY A 279 -3.34 23.03 1.06
CA GLY A 279 -4.54 22.69 1.85
C GLY A 279 -5.86 22.97 1.14
N LYS A 280 -5.80 23.47 -0.10
CA LYS A 280 -6.95 23.78 -0.93
C LYS A 280 -7.18 22.61 -1.91
N GLY A 281 -8.37 22.04 -1.91
CA GLY A 281 -8.76 20.94 -2.78
C GLY A 281 -10.14 20.43 -2.42
N ALA A 282 -10.80 19.79 -3.38
CA ALA A 282 -12.10 19.16 -3.14
C ALA A 282 -11.96 18.07 -2.04
N ALA A 283 -12.87 18.10 -1.07
CA ALA A 283 -12.99 17.03 -0.09
C ALA A 283 -13.73 15.85 -0.75
N LEU A 284 -13.10 14.66 -0.70
CA LEU A 284 -13.61 13.44 -1.33
C LEU A 284 -13.75 12.34 -0.30
N GLY A 285 -14.93 11.75 -0.18
CA GLY A 285 -15.18 10.45 0.44
C GLY A 285 -15.45 9.40 -0.63
N LEU A 286 -14.73 8.29 -0.56
CA LEU A 286 -14.95 7.11 -1.40
C LEU A 286 -15.30 5.94 -0.50
N LEU A 287 -16.48 5.38 -0.65
CA LEU A 287 -16.99 4.27 0.14
C LEU A 287 -17.35 3.11 -0.78
N PHE A 288 -16.59 2.03 -0.68
CA PHE A 288 -16.87 0.84 -1.46
C PHE A 288 -18.17 0.17 -1.00
N VAL A 289 -18.98 -0.22 -1.95
CA VAL A 289 -20.23 -0.97 -1.80
C VAL A 289 -20.06 -2.30 -2.55
N LYS A 290 -19.97 -3.39 -1.80
CA LYS A 290 -19.62 -4.71 -2.34
C LYS A 290 -20.67 -5.23 -3.31
N GLU A 291 -21.92 -5.00 -3.01
CA GLU A 291 -23.07 -5.44 -3.81
C GLU A 291 -23.06 -4.85 -5.24
N GLU A 292 -22.52 -3.64 -5.37
CA GLU A 292 -22.40 -2.93 -6.66
C GLU A 292 -21.00 -3.10 -7.28
N ASN A 293 -20.07 -3.72 -6.55
CA ASN A 293 -18.64 -3.77 -6.89
C ASN A 293 -18.06 -2.40 -7.30
N ALA A 294 -18.52 -1.33 -6.68
CA ALA A 294 -18.21 0.04 -7.05
C ALA A 294 -17.99 0.94 -5.82
N PHE A 295 -17.30 2.05 -6.04
CA PHE A 295 -17.15 3.10 -5.03
C PHE A 295 -18.26 4.14 -5.18
N TYR A 296 -18.98 4.38 -4.10
CA TYR A 296 -19.85 5.52 -3.97
C TYR A 296 -19.03 6.76 -3.60
N SER A 297 -19.09 7.82 -4.40
CA SER A 297 -18.32 9.04 -4.22
C SER A 297 -19.16 10.19 -3.70
N ILE A 298 -18.61 10.93 -2.75
CA ILE A 298 -19.19 12.13 -2.16
C ILE A 298 -18.13 13.22 -2.22
N VAL A 299 -18.42 14.30 -2.95
CA VAL A 299 -17.45 15.35 -3.26
C VAL A 299 -17.95 16.70 -2.83
N ASN A 300 -17.19 17.41 -2.01
CA ASN A 300 -17.36 18.84 -1.83
C ASN A 300 -16.37 19.59 -2.75
N ASN A 301 -16.91 20.22 -3.79
CA ASN A 301 -16.11 20.95 -4.77
C ASN A 301 -15.73 22.37 -4.34
N ASP A 302 -16.23 22.88 -3.21
CA ASP A 302 -15.78 24.16 -2.66
C ASP A 302 -14.38 24.02 -2.06
N THR A 303 -13.37 24.28 -2.88
CA THR A 303 -11.97 24.19 -2.49
C THR A 303 -11.55 25.22 -1.44
N ASN A 304 -12.34 26.30 -1.23
CA ASN A 304 -12.05 27.28 -0.20
C ASN A 304 -12.29 26.73 1.21
N MET A 305 -13.14 25.73 1.35
CA MET A 305 -13.41 25.07 2.62
C MET A 305 -12.22 24.22 3.10
N GLY A 306 -11.30 23.80 2.21
CA GLY A 306 -10.18 22.93 2.58
C GLY A 306 -10.63 21.71 3.38
N VAL A 307 -9.98 21.46 4.53
CA VAL A 307 -10.34 20.31 5.40
C VAL A 307 -11.74 20.41 6.02
N SER A 308 -12.32 21.61 6.14
CA SER A 308 -13.68 21.75 6.67
C SER A 308 -14.74 21.21 5.69
N GLY A 309 -14.39 21.07 4.41
CA GLY A 309 -15.24 20.44 3.39
C GLY A 309 -15.59 18.97 3.70
N TYR A 310 -14.82 18.30 4.54
CA TYR A 310 -15.14 16.95 4.99
C TYR A 310 -16.35 16.88 5.94
N ASN A 311 -16.80 18.01 6.49
CA ASN A 311 -18.09 18.04 7.21
C ASN A 311 -19.26 17.72 6.26
N TYR A 312 -19.23 18.26 5.04
CA TYR A 312 -20.23 17.92 4.02
C TYR A 312 -20.19 16.43 3.70
N VAL A 313 -18.99 15.89 3.42
CA VAL A 313 -18.81 14.46 3.10
C VAL A 313 -19.39 13.58 4.20
N ARG A 314 -19.04 13.85 5.47
CA ARG A 314 -19.59 13.14 6.62
C ARG A 314 -21.12 13.23 6.69
N THR A 315 -21.65 14.43 6.55
CA THR A 315 -23.12 14.68 6.65
C THR A 315 -23.87 13.89 5.59
N GLU A 316 -23.37 13.86 4.36
CA GLU A 316 -24.01 13.13 3.27
C GLU A 316 -23.91 11.61 3.44
N ILE A 317 -22.83 11.08 4.04
CA ILE A 317 -22.76 9.66 4.41
C ILE A 317 -23.83 9.32 5.45
N LEU A 318 -24.00 10.14 6.47
CA LEU A 318 -24.96 9.87 7.55
C LEU A 318 -26.42 9.89 7.08
N LYS A 319 -26.72 10.58 5.99
CA LYS A 319 -28.04 10.56 5.34
C LYS A 319 -28.31 9.30 4.52
N ARG A 320 -27.30 8.45 4.26
CA ARG A 320 -27.34 7.31 3.33
C ARG A 320 -26.94 5.99 3.99
N LEU A 321 -27.15 5.87 5.29
CA LEU A 321 -26.81 4.66 6.05
C LEU A 321 -27.69 3.47 5.66
N ASP A 322 -28.86 3.72 5.10
CA ASP A 322 -29.81 2.73 4.60
C ASP A 322 -29.19 1.77 3.58
N PHE A 323 -28.24 2.24 2.76
CA PHE A 323 -27.50 1.37 1.83
C PHE A 323 -25.99 1.29 2.13
N LEU A 324 -25.38 2.31 2.75
CA LEU A 324 -23.96 2.27 3.09
C LEU A 324 -23.65 1.40 4.30
N ASP A 325 -24.61 1.19 5.20
CA ASP A 325 -24.41 0.41 6.43
C ASP A 325 -25.72 -0.24 6.92
N LYS A 326 -26.41 -0.97 6.03
CA LYS A 326 -27.71 -1.62 6.30
C LYS A 326 -27.75 -2.43 7.60
N GLU A 327 -26.63 -3.08 7.93
CA GLU A 327 -26.54 -3.97 9.09
C GLU A 327 -26.03 -3.24 10.35
N ASP A 328 -25.75 -1.93 10.29
CA ASP A 328 -25.18 -1.10 11.35
C ASP A 328 -23.94 -1.72 12.05
N ASN A 329 -23.13 -2.46 11.28
CA ASN A 329 -22.00 -3.21 11.79
C ASN A 329 -20.63 -2.74 11.26
N CYS A 330 -20.58 -1.77 10.36
CA CYS A 330 -19.35 -1.31 9.78
C CYS A 330 -18.54 -0.43 10.74
N VAL A 331 -17.41 -0.95 11.21
CA VAL A 331 -16.50 -0.22 12.12
C VAL A 331 -16.04 1.11 11.56
N VAL A 332 -15.94 1.23 10.23
CA VAL A 332 -15.53 2.47 9.54
C VAL A 332 -16.65 3.51 9.57
N ILE A 333 -17.89 3.08 9.34
CA ILE A 333 -19.07 3.97 9.46
C ILE A 333 -19.24 4.43 10.91
N LYS A 334 -19.03 3.56 11.88
CA LYS A 334 -19.02 3.95 13.30
C LYS A 334 -18.00 5.06 13.58
N ARG A 335 -16.78 4.91 13.07
CA ARG A 335 -15.74 5.95 13.16
C ARG A 335 -16.18 7.28 12.53
N ILE A 336 -16.88 7.25 11.39
CA ILE A 336 -17.42 8.45 10.73
C ILE A 336 -18.53 9.09 11.59
N LYS A 337 -19.43 8.28 12.19
CA LYS A 337 -20.48 8.76 13.14
C LYS A 337 -19.85 9.51 14.30
N ASP A 338 -18.71 9.05 14.83
CA ASP A 338 -18.02 9.63 15.98
C ASP A 338 -17.27 10.94 15.69
N MET A 339 -17.11 11.33 14.43
CA MET A 339 -16.49 12.60 14.04
C MET A 339 -17.45 13.79 14.30
N LYS A 340 -17.37 14.42 15.48
CA LYS A 340 -18.31 15.52 15.85
C LYS A 340 -17.75 16.92 15.61
N ILE A 341 -16.46 17.15 15.79
CA ILE A 341 -15.82 18.47 15.77
C ILE A 341 -14.73 18.54 14.69
N LYS A 342 -13.91 17.48 14.57
CA LYS A 342 -12.86 17.37 13.56
C LYS A 342 -13.24 16.30 12.55
N PHE A 343 -13.36 16.71 11.30
CA PHE A 343 -13.86 15.84 10.22
C PHE A 343 -12.73 15.15 9.44
N GLY A 344 -11.52 15.19 9.97
CA GLY A 344 -10.35 14.56 9.36
C GLY A 344 -9.69 15.41 8.28
N SER A 345 -8.62 14.86 7.73
CA SER A 345 -7.85 15.40 6.61
C SER A 345 -7.95 14.46 5.41
N TRP A 346 -7.36 14.85 4.29
CA TRP A 346 -7.23 13.97 3.13
C TRP A 346 -6.62 12.59 3.48
N ALA A 347 -5.56 12.58 4.28
CA ALA A 347 -4.94 11.33 4.74
C ALA A 347 -5.89 10.48 5.61
N THR A 348 -6.69 11.12 6.48
CA THR A 348 -7.72 10.44 7.27
C THR A 348 -8.76 9.76 6.37
N TRP A 349 -9.20 10.45 5.30
CA TRP A 349 -10.20 9.90 4.39
C TRP A 349 -9.63 8.82 3.48
N ASN A 350 -8.34 8.85 3.14
CA ASN A 350 -7.67 7.73 2.51
C ASN A 350 -7.67 6.48 3.41
N ASN A 351 -7.36 6.64 4.69
CA ASN A 351 -7.47 5.54 5.66
C ASN A 351 -8.91 4.99 5.75
N ILE A 352 -9.91 5.86 5.78
CA ILE A 352 -11.34 5.48 5.77
C ILE A 352 -11.68 4.68 4.51
N THR A 353 -11.28 5.15 3.32
CA THR A 353 -11.52 4.48 2.04
C THR A 353 -10.94 3.07 2.04
N LEU A 354 -9.66 2.93 2.38
CA LEU A 354 -8.97 1.64 2.42
C LEU A 354 -9.57 0.70 3.49
N SER A 355 -9.81 1.23 4.70
CA SER A 355 -10.42 0.46 5.78
C SER A 355 -11.82 -0.04 5.40
N ARG A 356 -12.62 0.79 4.72
CA ARG A 356 -13.94 0.41 4.23
C ARG A 356 -13.85 -0.71 3.20
N TYR A 357 -12.90 -0.61 2.26
CA TYR A 357 -12.71 -1.64 1.25
C TYR A 357 -12.31 -2.98 1.89
N ILE A 358 -11.35 -2.97 2.82
CA ILE A 358 -10.94 -4.17 3.57
C ILE A 358 -12.13 -4.79 4.33
N HIS A 359 -12.92 -3.96 5.03
CA HIS A 359 -14.11 -4.43 5.73
C HIS A 359 -15.10 -5.09 4.77
N GLN A 360 -15.36 -4.49 3.61
CA GLN A 360 -16.30 -5.05 2.64
C GLN A 360 -15.78 -6.33 1.99
N GLN A 361 -14.46 -6.44 1.73
CA GLN A 361 -13.85 -7.67 1.19
C GLN A 361 -13.80 -8.81 2.23
N SER A 362 -13.83 -8.51 3.52
CA SER A 362 -13.89 -9.52 4.58
C SER A 362 -15.27 -10.18 4.74
N ARG A 363 -16.33 -9.57 4.21
CA ARG A 363 -17.69 -10.14 4.23
C ARG A 363 -17.79 -11.28 3.23
N LYS A 364 -18.29 -12.43 3.67
CA LYS A 364 -18.53 -13.63 2.83
C LYS A 364 -19.66 -13.40 1.82
#